data_9ae567bf327dca0ae3a684ea89a6725b
#
_entry.id   9ae567bf327dca0ae3a684ea89a6725b
#
_cell.length_a   1.000
_cell.length_b   1.000
_cell.length_c   1.000
_cell.angle_alpha   90.00
_cell.angle_beta   90.00
_cell.angle_gamma   90.00
#
_symmetry.space_group_name_H-M   'P 1'
#
loop_
_entity.id
_entity.type
_entity.pdbx_description
1 polymer ?
#
loop_
_entity_poly.entity_id
_entity_poly.type
_entity_poly.pdbx_seq_one_letter_code
_entity_poly.pdbx_strand_id
1 'polypeptide(L)'
;DFLKKLIIKHSVDMIIPAIEADMSYWNIHRLELEDLGTIVLLNNPELVTLCLDKWQFYKKLEEHNYRGRILSSIECNYHTFNTPFILKPRNGFGARGVVKVEKEEDYSPFINQIGSNLMMQEYVGTDEEEFTVSVFFDRESRIKSMISLKRKLAKAGYTEVAEVVDANTFRDDILKLAQIFHPVGPTNFQFRMHNKELKLLEINPRISSSTSIR
;
A
#
# COMPACT_ATOMS: atom_id res chain seq x y z
N ASP A 1 -18.30 -8.34 -19.72
CA ASP A 1 -18.49 -8.94 -21.06
C ASP A 1 -17.38 -8.65 -22.07
N PHE A 2 -16.88 -7.41 -22.16
CA PHE A 2 -15.82 -7.06 -23.14
C PHE A 2 -14.50 -7.81 -22.85
N LEU A 3 -14.03 -7.78 -21.60
CA LEU A 3 -12.80 -8.46 -21.18
C LEU A 3 -12.88 -9.98 -21.42
N LYS A 4 -13.99 -10.62 -21.07
CA LYS A 4 -14.21 -12.04 -21.30
C LYS A 4 -14.12 -12.40 -22.80
N LYS A 5 -14.71 -11.57 -23.65
CA LYS A 5 -14.60 -11.74 -25.12
C LYS A 5 -13.16 -11.64 -25.62
N LEU A 6 -12.37 -10.70 -25.06
CA LEU A 6 -10.95 -10.57 -25.41
C LEU A 6 -10.13 -11.78 -24.96
N ILE A 7 -10.36 -12.25 -23.72
CA ILE A 7 -9.69 -13.44 -23.18
C ILE A 7 -9.91 -14.64 -24.11
N ILE A 8 -11.18 -14.92 -24.45
CA ILE A 8 -11.52 -16.05 -25.32
C ILE A 8 -10.94 -15.85 -26.72
N LYS A 9 -11.16 -14.65 -27.33
CA LYS A 9 -10.72 -14.35 -28.69
C LYS A 9 -9.21 -14.49 -28.89
N HIS A 10 -8.43 -14.09 -27.89
CA HIS A 10 -6.97 -14.03 -27.98
C HIS A 10 -6.27 -15.14 -27.17
N SER A 11 -7.03 -16.08 -26.60
CA SER A 11 -6.50 -17.17 -25.76
C SER A 11 -5.52 -16.63 -24.71
N VAL A 12 -5.98 -15.64 -23.93
CA VAL A 12 -5.13 -14.93 -22.95
C VAL A 12 -4.81 -15.85 -21.77
N ASP A 13 -3.54 -16.20 -21.59
CA ASP A 13 -3.07 -17.07 -20.51
C ASP A 13 -3.02 -16.33 -19.16
N MET A 14 -2.72 -15.02 -19.15
CA MET A 14 -2.54 -14.26 -17.93
C MET A 14 -2.98 -12.80 -18.06
N ILE A 15 -3.60 -12.28 -17.02
CA ILE A 15 -3.97 -10.86 -16.87
C ILE A 15 -3.18 -10.27 -15.72
N ILE A 16 -2.56 -9.11 -15.93
CA ILE A 16 -1.73 -8.42 -14.93
C ILE A 16 -2.35 -7.06 -14.62
N PRO A 17 -2.91 -6.85 -13.41
CA PRO A 17 -3.41 -5.54 -13.01
C PRO A 17 -2.27 -4.56 -12.79
N ALA A 18 -2.39 -3.36 -13.35
CA ALA A 18 -1.37 -2.32 -13.27
C ALA A 18 -1.75 -1.17 -12.31
N ILE A 19 -3.04 -0.95 -12.09
CA ILE A 19 -3.58 0.14 -11.26
C ILE A 19 -4.59 -0.37 -10.22
N GLU A 20 -4.82 0.41 -9.16
CA GLU A 20 -5.75 0.03 -8.09
C GLU A 20 -7.19 -0.17 -8.58
N ALA A 21 -7.65 0.63 -9.55
CA ALA A 21 -9.00 0.49 -10.11
C ALA A 21 -9.23 -0.88 -10.75
N ASP A 22 -8.23 -1.38 -11.48
CA ASP A 22 -8.27 -2.72 -12.07
C ASP A 22 -8.29 -3.81 -11.00
N MET A 23 -7.46 -3.65 -9.96
CA MET A 23 -7.38 -4.62 -8.86
C MET A 23 -8.73 -4.85 -8.19
N SER A 24 -9.45 -3.78 -7.86
CA SER A 24 -10.76 -3.88 -7.23
C SER A 24 -11.75 -4.63 -8.10
N TYR A 25 -11.87 -4.23 -9.36
CA TYR A 25 -12.77 -4.86 -10.31
C TYR A 25 -12.42 -6.35 -10.55
N TRP A 26 -11.16 -6.65 -10.78
CA TRP A 26 -10.73 -8.02 -11.06
C TRP A 26 -10.74 -8.92 -9.83
N ASN A 27 -10.57 -8.36 -8.64
CA ASN A 27 -10.72 -9.12 -7.39
C ASN A 27 -12.17 -9.63 -7.21
N ILE A 28 -13.15 -8.80 -7.54
CA ILE A 28 -14.57 -9.18 -7.48
C ILE A 28 -14.90 -10.25 -8.53
N HIS A 29 -14.36 -10.12 -9.75
CA HIS A 29 -14.66 -11.00 -10.89
C HIS A 29 -13.62 -12.11 -11.11
N ARG A 30 -12.70 -12.31 -10.16
CA ARG A 30 -11.54 -13.19 -10.31
C ARG A 30 -11.95 -14.60 -10.77
N LEU A 31 -12.86 -15.24 -10.04
CA LEU A 31 -13.29 -16.60 -10.34
C LEU A 31 -13.90 -16.71 -11.75
N GLU A 32 -14.73 -15.74 -12.13
CA GLU A 32 -15.33 -15.71 -13.48
C GLU A 32 -14.31 -15.59 -14.61
N LEU A 33 -13.17 -14.92 -14.35
CA LEU A 33 -12.09 -14.77 -15.31
C LEU A 33 -11.22 -16.04 -15.35
N GLU A 34 -10.92 -16.61 -14.19
CA GLU A 34 -10.13 -17.84 -14.06
C GLU A 34 -10.87 -19.06 -14.65
N ASP A 35 -12.20 -19.10 -14.59
CA ASP A 35 -13.03 -20.12 -15.23
C ASP A 35 -12.90 -20.13 -16.77
N LEU A 36 -12.40 -19.04 -17.37
CA LEU A 36 -12.07 -18.97 -18.80
C LEU A 36 -10.69 -19.55 -19.14
N GLY A 37 -9.96 -20.07 -18.16
CA GLY A 37 -8.62 -20.63 -18.31
C GLY A 37 -7.49 -19.61 -18.25
N THR A 38 -7.76 -18.35 -17.87
CA THR A 38 -6.75 -17.30 -17.70
C THR A 38 -6.30 -17.19 -16.25
N ILE A 39 -5.04 -16.86 -16.01
CA ILE A 39 -4.53 -16.56 -14.68
C ILE A 39 -4.73 -15.06 -14.41
N VAL A 40 -5.39 -14.70 -13.31
CA VAL A 40 -5.45 -13.31 -12.86
C VAL A 40 -4.34 -13.09 -11.83
N LEU A 41 -3.28 -12.38 -12.21
CA LEU A 41 -2.12 -12.13 -11.33
C LEU A 41 -2.46 -11.09 -10.25
N LEU A 42 -3.37 -11.47 -9.38
CA LEU A 42 -3.78 -10.72 -8.19
C LEU A 42 -3.21 -11.36 -6.94
N ASN A 43 -3.00 -10.52 -5.95
CA ASN A 43 -2.64 -10.94 -4.60
C ASN A 43 -3.81 -11.68 -3.90
N ASN A 44 -3.59 -12.10 -2.67
CA ASN A 44 -4.62 -12.59 -1.78
C ASN A 44 -5.84 -11.64 -1.77
N PRO A 45 -7.07 -12.12 -2.03
CA PRO A 45 -8.28 -11.28 -2.10
C PRO A 45 -8.55 -10.44 -0.85
N GLU A 46 -8.26 -10.99 0.34
CA GLU A 46 -8.41 -10.27 1.60
C GLU A 46 -7.42 -9.10 1.68
N LEU A 47 -6.15 -9.33 1.33
CA LEU A 47 -5.14 -8.28 1.29
C LEU A 47 -5.48 -7.19 0.27
N VAL A 48 -5.95 -7.56 -0.93
CA VAL A 48 -6.39 -6.59 -1.94
C VAL A 48 -7.50 -5.70 -1.37
N THR A 49 -8.53 -6.30 -0.75
CA THR A 49 -9.65 -5.57 -0.16
C THR A 49 -9.19 -4.66 0.98
N LEU A 50 -8.32 -5.16 1.84
CA LEU A 50 -7.83 -4.43 3.00
C LEU A 50 -7.00 -3.19 2.60
N CYS A 51 -6.18 -3.31 1.56
CA CYS A 51 -5.35 -2.19 1.06
C CYS A 51 -6.17 -1.07 0.39
N LEU A 52 -7.42 -1.32 0.04
CA LEU A 52 -8.32 -0.29 -0.50
C LEU A 52 -8.83 0.68 0.58
N ASP A 53 -8.91 0.27 1.84
CA ASP A 53 -9.26 1.13 2.98
C ASP A 53 -8.10 1.22 3.98
N LYS A 54 -7.41 2.36 3.96
CA LYS A 54 -6.23 2.59 4.81
C LYS A 54 -6.53 2.49 6.31
N TRP A 55 -7.74 2.86 6.73
CA TRP A 55 -8.13 2.71 8.13
C TRP A 55 -8.19 1.24 8.55
N GLN A 56 -8.86 0.40 7.75
CA GLN A 56 -8.93 -1.05 8.03
C GLN A 56 -7.55 -1.70 7.97
N PHE A 57 -6.71 -1.26 7.04
CA PHE A 57 -5.33 -1.70 6.95
C PHE A 57 -4.51 -1.41 8.22
N TYR A 58 -4.56 -0.17 8.73
CA TYR A 58 -3.84 0.18 9.97
C TYR A 58 -4.44 -0.48 11.20
N LYS A 59 -5.75 -0.66 11.26
CA LYS A 59 -6.41 -1.44 12.30
C LYS A 59 -5.92 -2.88 12.37
N LYS A 60 -5.76 -3.53 11.23
CA LYS A 60 -5.20 -4.89 11.14
C LYS A 60 -3.77 -4.96 11.69
N LEU A 61 -2.94 -3.96 11.40
CA LEU A 61 -1.59 -3.86 11.95
C LEU A 61 -1.60 -3.67 13.48
N GLU A 62 -2.53 -2.91 14.01
CA GLU A 62 -2.72 -2.69 15.44
C GLU A 62 -3.16 -3.97 16.15
N GLU A 63 -4.15 -4.69 15.64
CA GLU A 63 -4.65 -5.98 16.15
C GLU A 63 -3.53 -7.02 16.28
N HIS A 64 -2.53 -6.98 15.38
CA HIS A 64 -1.36 -7.87 15.41
C HIS A 64 -0.15 -7.26 16.13
N ASN A 65 -0.30 -6.11 16.80
CA ASN A 65 0.76 -5.41 17.50
C ASN A 65 2.03 -5.19 16.65
N TYR A 66 1.85 -4.92 15.34
CA TYR A 66 2.98 -4.67 14.47
C TYR A 66 3.69 -3.38 14.87
N ARG A 67 4.98 -3.48 15.25
CA ARG A 67 5.76 -2.36 15.79
C ARG A 67 5.97 -1.23 14.78
N GLY A 68 6.11 -1.57 13.50
CA GLY A 68 6.28 -0.61 12.41
C GLY A 68 4.98 0.09 11.97
N ARG A 69 3.85 -0.10 12.67
CA ARG A 69 2.63 0.64 12.38
C ARG A 69 2.79 2.12 12.65
N ILE A 70 2.07 2.94 11.93
CA ILE A 70 1.94 4.37 12.17
C ILE A 70 0.65 4.58 12.97
N LEU A 71 0.71 5.36 14.04
CA LEU A 71 -0.47 5.65 14.86
C LEU A 71 -1.50 6.39 14.02
N SER A 72 -2.74 5.93 14.08
CA SER A 72 -3.83 6.42 13.24
C SER A 72 -5.13 6.51 14.02
N SER A 73 -6.00 7.45 13.68
CA SER A 73 -7.30 7.66 14.30
C SER A 73 -8.36 8.08 13.27
N ILE A 74 -9.61 7.74 13.55
CA ILE A 74 -10.79 8.29 12.88
C ILE A 74 -11.63 9.16 13.83
N GLU A 75 -11.16 9.36 15.05
CA GLU A 75 -11.79 10.26 16.00
C GLU A 75 -11.40 11.70 15.67
N CYS A 76 -12.40 12.55 15.55
CA CYS A 76 -12.22 13.97 15.23
C CYS A 76 -11.77 14.75 16.45
N ASN A 77 -10.48 14.69 16.77
CA ASN A 77 -9.88 15.43 17.87
C ASN A 77 -8.49 15.94 17.46
N TYR A 78 -8.35 17.26 17.34
CA TYR A 78 -7.10 17.92 16.95
C TYR A 78 -5.90 17.54 17.84
N HIS A 79 -6.14 17.26 19.13
CA HIS A 79 -5.10 16.92 20.09
C HIS A 79 -4.75 15.43 20.16
N THR A 80 -5.29 14.61 19.24
CA THR A 80 -4.95 13.18 19.18
C THR A 80 -3.47 12.95 18.88
N PHE A 81 -2.89 13.79 18.04
CA PHE A 81 -1.47 13.76 17.69
C PHE A 81 -0.83 15.12 17.90
N ASN A 82 0.49 15.12 18.15
CA ASN A 82 1.27 16.35 18.10
C ASN A 82 1.38 16.85 16.66
N THR A 83 1.42 18.16 16.46
CA THR A 83 1.72 18.75 15.16
C THR A 83 3.21 18.65 14.83
N PRO A 84 3.59 18.42 13.57
CA PRO A 84 2.67 18.15 12.47
C PRO A 84 2.09 16.73 12.50
N PHE A 85 0.86 16.57 11.98
CA PHE A 85 0.26 15.27 11.69
C PHE A 85 -0.38 15.28 10.29
N ILE A 86 -0.89 14.13 9.85
CA ILE A 86 -1.45 13.97 8.50
C ILE A 86 -2.95 13.72 8.56
N LEU A 87 -3.71 14.42 7.71
CA LEU A 87 -5.03 13.99 7.27
C LEU A 87 -4.88 13.31 5.92
N LYS A 88 -5.42 12.11 5.78
CA LYS A 88 -5.38 11.41 4.49
C LYS A 88 -6.69 10.70 4.19
N PRO A 89 -7.07 10.61 2.89
CA PRO A 89 -8.22 9.81 2.49
C PRO A 89 -8.06 8.35 2.90
N ARG A 90 -9.12 7.77 3.43
CA ARG A 90 -9.19 6.33 3.72
C ARG A 90 -9.03 5.52 2.45
N ASN A 91 -9.71 5.97 1.38
CA ASN A 91 -9.66 5.34 0.06
C ASN A 91 -8.92 6.25 -0.92
N GLY A 92 -8.24 5.68 -1.91
CA GLY A 92 -7.50 6.44 -2.93
C GLY A 92 -6.01 6.13 -2.95
N PHE A 93 -5.31 6.70 -3.92
CA PHE A 93 -3.92 6.39 -4.28
C PHE A 93 -3.11 7.65 -4.61
N GLY A 94 -1.79 7.53 -4.58
CA GLY A 94 -0.86 8.53 -5.08
C GLY A 94 -0.81 9.83 -4.26
N ALA A 95 -0.93 9.76 -2.95
CA ALA A 95 -0.88 10.89 -2.01
C ALA A 95 -1.91 12.02 -2.29
N ARG A 96 -2.90 11.78 -3.16
CA ARG A 96 -3.95 12.77 -3.46
C ARG A 96 -4.83 13.02 -2.25
N GLY A 97 -5.08 14.28 -1.93
CA GLY A 97 -5.91 14.68 -0.79
C GLY A 97 -5.23 14.50 0.57
N VAL A 98 -3.93 14.23 0.61
CA VAL A 98 -3.15 14.24 1.85
C VAL A 98 -2.86 15.68 2.25
N VAL A 99 -3.16 16.01 3.51
CA VAL A 99 -2.93 17.33 4.09
C VAL A 99 -2.01 17.17 5.29
N LYS A 100 -0.91 17.93 5.31
CA LYS A 100 -0.06 18.07 6.48
C LYS A 100 -0.66 19.18 7.35
N VAL A 101 -1.01 18.83 8.57
CA VAL A 101 -1.57 19.76 9.56
C VAL A 101 -0.43 20.25 10.44
N GLU A 102 -0.11 21.53 10.33
CA GLU A 102 0.91 22.19 11.15
C GLU A 102 0.28 23.05 12.25
N LYS A 103 -0.97 23.49 12.02
CA LYS A 103 -1.76 24.34 12.92
C LYS A 103 -3.26 24.05 12.78
N GLU A 104 -4.06 24.56 13.69
CA GLU A 104 -5.49 24.26 13.77
C GLU A 104 -6.28 24.75 12.53
N GLU A 105 -5.83 25.84 11.88
CA GLU A 105 -6.46 26.34 10.66
C GLU A 105 -6.31 25.35 9.48
N ASP A 106 -5.27 24.52 9.48
CA ASP A 106 -5.09 23.47 8.47
C ASP A 106 -6.05 22.29 8.69
N TYR A 107 -6.50 22.08 9.93
CA TYR A 107 -7.37 20.99 10.34
C TYR A 107 -8.87 21.34 10.21
N SER A 108 -9.25 22.53 10.61
CA SER A 108 -10.65 22.95 10.77
C SER A 108 -11.51 22.77 9.51
N PRO A 109 -11.04 22.96 8.26
CA PRO A 109 -11.85 22.73 7.06
C PRO A 109 -12.26 21.27 6.84
N PHE A 110 -11.60 20.31 7.51
CA PHE A 110 -11.76 18.88 7.28
C PHE A 110 -12.52 18.14 8.38
N ILE A 111 -12.90 18.80 9.46
CA ILE A 111 -13.54 18.21 10.65
C ILE A 111 -14.70 17.29 10.30
N ASN A 112 -15.60 17.69 9.41
CA ASN A 112 -16.76 16.90 9.02
C ASN A 112 -16.46 15.69 8.12
N GLN A 113 -15.21 15.55 7.67
CA GLN A 113 -14.78 14.45 6.81
C GLN A 113 -14.00 13.38 7.59
N ILE A 114 -13.48 13.72 8.79
CA ILE A 114 -12.74 12.79 9.64
C ILE A 114 -13.70 11.71 10.15
N GLY A 115 -13.24 10.45 10.07
CA GLY A 115 -14.05 9.28 10.41
C GLY A 115 -14.83 8.70 9.24
N SER A 116 -15.29 9.53 8.30
CA SER A 116 -15.98 9.07 7.09
C SER A 116 -15.00 8.88 5.92
N ASN A 117 -14.52 9.99 5.35
CA ASN A 117 -13.65 10.00 4.17
C ASN A 117 -12.18 10.11 4.52
N LEU A 118 -11.85 10.79 5.61
CA LEU A 118 -10.50 11.05 6.08
C LEU A 118 -10.20 10.29 7.37
N MET A 119 -8.93 9.99 7.55
CA MET A 119 -8.35 9.54 8.80
C MET A 119 -7.20 10.47 9.19
N MET A 120 -6.93 10.53 10.47
CA MET A 120 -5.77 11.19 11.06
C MET A 120 -4.64 10.19 11.22
N GLN A 121 -3.41 10.64 11.05
CA GLN A 121 -2.22 9.81 11.22
C GLN A 121 -1.04 10.63 11.72
N GLU A 122 -0.20 10.06 12.60
CA GLU A 122 1.03 10.74 12.99
C GLU A 122 1.94 10.99 11.77
N TYR A 123 2.69 12.11 11.80
CA TYR A 123 3.69 12.41 10.79
C TYR A 123 4.99 11.69 11.13
N VAL A 124 5.45 10.82 10.23
CA VAL A 124 6.64 10.00 10.44
C VAL A 124 7.70 10.22 9.37
N GLY A 125 8.96 10.32 9.81
CA GLY A 125 10.12 10.40 8.92
C GLY A 125 10.13 11.63 8.01
N THR A 126 10.99 11.58 7.03
CA THR A 126 11.16 12.62 5.99
C THR A 126 11.05 12.01 4.60
N ASP A 127 10.92 12.85 3.59
CA ASP A 127 10.84 12.41 2.19
C ASP A 127 12.19 11.86 1.67
N GLU A 128 13.30 12.19 2.34
CA GLU A 128 14.63 11.68 2.00
C GLU A 128 14.88 10.25 2.51
N GLU A 129 14.05 9.78 3.44
CA GLU A 129 14.18 8.45 4.06
C GLU A 129 12.98 7.56 3.73
N GLU A 130 12.53 7.63 2.50
CA GLU A 130 11.46 6.78 1.98
C GLU A 130 12.02 5.60 1.19
N PHE A 131 11.45 4.41 1.47
CA PHE A 131 11.90 3.15 0.89
C PHE A 131 10.73 2.40 0.25
N THR A 132 11.03 1.71 -0.83
CA THR A 132 10.10 0.77 -1.45
C THR A 132 10.75 -0.60 -1.53
N VAL A 133 10.04 -1.62 -1.02
CA VAL A 133 10.49 -3.01 -1.01
C VAL A 133 9.53 -3.82 -1.84
N SER A 134 10.01 -4.30 -2.98
CA SER A 134 9.24 -5.22 -3.81
C SER A 134 9.62 -6.65 -3.51
N VAL A 135 8.59 -7.44 -3.27
CA VAL A 135 8.71 -8.85 -2.95
C VAL A 135 7.82 -9.65 -3.88
N PHE A 136 8.32 -10.78 -4.34
CA PHE A 136 7.49 -11.80 -4.97
C PHE A 136 7.33 -12.97 -4.00
N PHE A 137 6.08 -13.29 -3.66
CA PHE A 137 5.73 -14.40 -2.79
C PHE A 137 5.18 -15.59 -3.57
N ASP A 138 5.48 -16.81 -3.12
CA ASP A 138 4.80 -18.00 -3.61
C ASP A 138 3.40 -18.16 -2.97
N ARG A 139 2.71 -19.26 -3.31
CA ARG A 139 1.35 -19.52 -2.82
C ARG A 139 1.27 -19.76 -1.31
N GLU A 140 2.39 -20.08 -0.66
CA GLU A 140 2.54 -20.27 0.78
C GLU A 140 3.10 -19.02 1.47
N SER A 141 3.07 -17.85 0.80
CA SER A 141 3.58 -16.57 1.30
C SER A 141 5.07 -16.57 1.64
N ARG A 142 5.87 -17.45 1.02
CA ARG A 142 7.32 -17.48 1.19
C ARG A 142 7.98 -16.55 0.17
N ILE A 143 8.97 -15.78 0.63
CA ILE A 143 9.74 -14.86 -0.22
C ILE A 143 10.52 -15.65 -1.27
N LYS A 144 10.29 -15.35 -2.55
CA LYS A 144 11.04 -15.91 -3.68
C LYS A 144 12.08 -14.94 -4.22
N SER A 145 11.75 -13.67 -4.23
CA SER A 145 12.68 -12.60 -4.58
C SER A 145 12.31 -11.32 -3.83
N MET A 146 13.31 -10.49 -3.55
CA MET A 146 13.13 -9.21 -2.86
C MET A 146 14.16 -8.20 -3.35
N ILE A 147 13.73 -6.98 -3.61
CA ILE A 147 14.60 -5.84 -3.91
C ILE A 147 14.11 -4.63 -3.14
N SER A 148 15.04 -3.87 -2.59
CA SER A 148 14.76 -2.66 -1.81
C SER A 148 15.42 -1.46 -2.45
N LEU A 149 14.65 -0.39 -2.57
CA LEU A 149 15.10 0.88 -3.11
C LEU A 149 14.86 1.98 -2.08
N LYS A 150 15.87 2.80 -1.82
CA LYS A 150 15.68 4.14 -1.29
C LYS A 150 15.22 5.02 -2.44
N ARG A 151 14.17 5.82 -2.24
CA ARG A 151 13.60 6.60 -3.33
C ARG A 151 13.35 8.04 -2.93
N LYS A 152 13.48 8.91 -3.92
CA LYS A 152 12.98 10.27 -3.87
C LYS A 152 11.78 10.40 -4.80
N LEU A 153 10.70 10.96 -4.30
CA LEU A 153 9.50 11.19 -5.09
C LEU A 153 9.54 12.57 -5.75
N ALA A 154 9.09 12.62 -7.00
CA ALA A 154 8.70 13.86 -7.65
C ALA A 154 7.45 14.44 -6.97
N LYS A 155 7.18 15.73 -7.16
CA LYS A 155 5.96 16.39 -6.64
C LYS A 155 4.64 15.71 -7.06
N ALA A 156 4.65 15.01 -8.19
CA ALA A 156 3.50 14.24 -8.68
C ALA A 156 3.37 12.83 -8.07
N GLY A 157 4.25 12.44 -7.13
CA GLY A 157 4.17 11.18 -6.37
C GLY A 157 4.78 9.96 -7.05
N TYR A 158 5.39 10.09 -8.22
CA TYR A 158 6.16 8.99 -8.84
C TYR A 158 7.63 9.03 -8.38
N THR A 159 8.31 7.89 -8.48
CA THR A 159 9.75 7.80 -8.16
C THR A 159 10.58 8.56 -9.20
N GLU A 160 11.27 9.61 -8.77
CA GLU A 160 12.18 10.40 -9.59
C GLU A 160 13.59 9.82 -9.57
N VAL A 161 14.07 9.46 -8.38
CA VAL A 161 15.39 8.85 -8.16
C VAL A 161 15.21 7.63 -7.28
N ALA A 162 15.94 6.56 -7.60
CA ALA A 162 15.99 5.35 -6.81
C ALA A 162 17.42 4.82 -6.71
N GLU A 163 17.79 4.37 -5.52
CA GLU A 163 19.06 3.73 -5.20
C GLU A 163 18.77 2.34 -4.61
N VAL A 164 19.46 1.31 -5.09
CA VAL A 164 19.37 -0.02 -4.52
C VAL A 164 20.05 -0.03 -3.15
N VAL A 165 19.31 -0.49 -2.14
CA VAL A 165 19.81 -0.63 -0.77
C VAL A 165 19.74 -2.09 -0.31
N ASP A 166 20.43 -2.41 0.78
CA ASP A 166 20.45 -3.78 1.32
C ASP A 166 19.04 -4.22 1.73
N ALA A 167 18.53 -5.22 1.04
CA ALA A 167 17.21 -5.79 1.28
C ALA A 167 17.10 -6.49 2.65
N ASN A 168 18.22 -6.95 3.25
CA ASN A 168 18.20 -7.58 4.56
C ASN A 168 17.73 -6.65 5.67
N THR A 169 17.93 -5.33 5.50
CA THR A 169 17.42 -4.31 6.43
C THR A 169 15.88 -4.42 6.65
N PHE A 170 15.15 -4.89 5.65
CA PHE A 170 13.69 -4.96 5.66
C PHE A 170 13.16 -6.38 5.91
N ARG A 171 14.03 -7.39 5.87
CA ARG A 171 13.62 -8.79 5.82
C ARG A 171 12.74 -9.22 6.98
N ASP A 172 13.09 -8.83 8.20
CA ASP A 172 12.34 -9.22 9.41
C ASP A 172 10.95 -8.59 9.41
N ASP A 173 10.83 -7.33 8.99
CA ASP A 173 9.54 -6.66 8.86
C ASP A 173 8.68 -7.30 7.75
N ILE A 174 9.27 -7.62 6.60
CA ILE A 174 8.58 -8.32 5.52
C ILE A 174 8.09 -9.70 5.97
N LEU A 175 8.87 -10.47 6.72
CA LEU A 175 8.45 -11.77 7.25
C LEU A 175 7.29 -11.64 8.24
N LYS A 176 7.30 -10.66 9.14
CA LYS A 176 6.19 -10.36 10.04
C LYS A 176 4.92 -9.96 9.27
N LEU A 177 5.07 -9.08 8.29
CA LEU A 177 3.95 -8.65 7.44
C LEU A 177 3.40 -9.80 6.59
N ALA A 178 4.25 -10.72 6.13
CA ALA A 178 3.82 -11.93 5.44
C ALA A 178 2.98 -12.85 6.34
N GLN A 179 3.31 -12.95 7.62
CA GLN A 179 2.51 -13.70 8.60
C GLN A 179 1.15 -13.05 8.89
N ILE A 180 1.06 -11.72 8.82
CA ILE A 180 -0.19 -10.98 9.09
C ILE A 180 -1.12 -11.02 7.88
N PHE A 181 -0.58 -10.82 6.68
CA PHE A 181 -1.36 -10.53 5.47
C PHE A 181 -1.39 -11.67 4.45
N HIS A 182 -0.58 -12.69 4.61
CA HIS A 182 -0.47 -13.84 3.70
C HIS A 182 -0.40 -13.44 2.22
N PRO A 183 0.54 -12.54 1.82
CA PRO A 183 0.63 -12.06 0.45
C PRO A 183 1.03 -13.17 -0.51
N VAL A 184 0.52 -13.09 -1.76
CA VAL A 184 0.83 -14.00 -2.85
C VAL A 184 1.16 -13.19 -4.11
N GLY A 185 2.22 -13.58 -4.82
CA GLY A 185 2.66 -12.89 -6.02
C GLY A 185 3.35 -11.55 -5.72
N PRO A 186 3.30 -10.60 -6.67
CA PRO A 186 4.00 -9.33 -6.54
C PRO A 186 3.35 -8.45 -5.48
N THR A 187 4.16 -8.00 -4.53
CA THR A 187 3.72 -7.14 -3.42
C THR A 187 4.76 -6.06 -3.19
N ASN A 188 4.33 -4.81 -3.10
CA ASN A 188 5.21 -3.69 -2.87
C ASN A 188 4.89 -3.01 -1.54
N PHE A 189 5.87 -2.96 -0.65
CA PHE A 189 5.80 -2.34 0.66
C PHE A 189 6.48 -0.97 0.62
N GLN A 190 5.89 0.03 1.24
CA GLN A 190 6.48 1.35 1.35
C GLN A 190 6.75 1.66 2.81
N PHE A 191 7.98 2.08 3.10
CA PHE A 191 8.43 2.40 4.45
C PHE A 191 9.02 3.80 4.51
N ARG A 192 9.00 4.38 5.72
CA ARG A 192 9.85 5.49 6.09
C ARG A 192 10.66 5.14 7.33
N MET A 193 11.89 5.66 7.40
CA MET A 193 12.66 5.63 8.64
C MET A 193 12.19 6.76 9.55
N HIS A 194 11.88 6.43 10.79
CA HIS A 194 11.52 7.40 11.82
C HIS A 194 12.13 6.96 13.15
N ASN A 195 12.99 7.80 13.74
CA ASN A 195 13.69 7.50 14.98
C ASN A 195 14.42 6.13 14.96
N LYS A 196 15.09 5.81 13.85
CA LYS A 196 15.78 4.54 13.60
C LYS A 196 14.85 3.30 13.53
N GLU A 197 13.55 3.50 13.41
CA GLU A 197 12.57 2.43 13.22
C GLU A 197 11.92 2.53 11.83
N LEU A 198 11.69 1.39 11.20
CA LEU A 198 10.93 1.31 9.97
C LEU A 198 9.45 1.48 10.28
N LYS A 199 8.80 2.45 9.61
CA LYS A 199 7.36 2.69 9.68
C LYS A 199 6.72 2.36 8.33
N LEU A 200 5.74 1.46 8.35
CA LEU A 200 5.04 1.01 7.14
C LEU A 200 4.00 2.05 6.72
N LEU A 201 4.19 2.65 5.56
CA LEU A 201 3.26 3.62 5.00
C LEU A 201 2.06 2.96 4.32
N GLU A 202 2.31 1.93 3.50
CA GLU A 202 1.28 1.19 2.76
C GLU A 202 1.82 -0.11 2.17
N ILE A 203 0.90 -0.99 1.80
CA ILE A 203 1.17 -2.16 0.94
C ILE A 203 0.38 -1.98 -0.36
N ASN A 204 1.07 -2.15 -1.48
CA ASN A 204 0.46 -2.22 -2.80
C ASN A 204 0.53 -3.66 -3.29
N PRO A 205 -0.56 -4.44 -3.22
CA PRO A 205 -0.57 -5.88 -3.52
C PRO A 205 -0.63 -6.14 -5.05
N ARG A 206 0.31 -5.58 -5.78
CA ARG A 206 0.42 -5.61 -7.24
C ARG A 206 1.84 -5.31 -7.73
N ILE A 207 2.05 -5.46 -9.01
CA ILE A 207 3.24 -4.94 -9.69
C ILE A 207 3.26 -3.41 -9.54
N SER A 208 4.40 -2.88 -9.13
CA SER A 208 4.59 -1.44 -8.94
C SER A 208 4.96 -0.75 -10.26
N SER A 209 4.59 0.54 -10.39
CA SER A 209 5.04 1.39 -11.51
C SER A 209 6.56 1.52 -11.61
N SER A 210 7.29 1.33 -10.50
CA SER A 210 8.76 1.32 -10.47
C SER A 210 9.38 -0.03 -10.87
N THR A 211 8.61 -0.99 -11.35
CA THR A 211 9.13 -2.32 -11.77
C THR A 211 10.15 -2.19 -12.92
N SER A 212 10.06 -1.16 -13.76
CA SER A 212 11.02 -0.91 -14.84
C SER A 212 12.43 -0.52 -14.38
N ILE A 213 12.59 -0.15 -13.11
CA ILE A 213 13.88 0.27 -12.51
C ILE A 213 14.41 -0.74 -11.48
N ARG A 214 13.87 -1.95 -11.47
CA ARG A 214 14.19 -3.02 -10.50
C ARG A 214 14.89 -4.20 -11.11
#